data_ee5ff73e02036b4b7f6cf439c2dd4669
#
_entry.id   ee5ff73e02036b4b7f6cf439c2dd4669
#
_cell.length_a   1.000
_cell.length_b   1.000
_cell.length_c   1.000
_cell.angle_alpha   90.00
_cell.angle_beta   90.00
_cell.angle_gamma   90.00
#
_symmetry.space_group_name_H-M   'P 1'
#
loop_
_entity.id
_entity.type
_entity.pdbx_description
1 polymer ?
#
loop_
_entity_poly.entity_id
_entity_poly.type
_entity_poly.pdbx_seq_one_letter_code
_entity_poly.pdbx_strand_id
1 'polypeptide(L)'
;MLDRDPDVIIFGEDVGYFGGVFRTTDGLQKKHGDHRVFDTPLSEGGIAATAFGMGLNGLRPIVEIQFADYIFPAYDQIVNEMAKIRHRSGGEFWSPVTLRTPAGGGIRGGHHHSQSPESQFTHTPGLKVVYCSTPYNAKGLLISSVESNDPVIFFEPKRCYRGPFYGDPHKVPTWSDHPEAEVPEGEYRIPLGQARMALEGSECTVISWGAMVHVCEQAIKDSGFSCDLIDLQTLVPWDKETIVGSIEKTGRCVIVHEAPKTSGFGAEMSASIQERCFYHLESPILLSLIHI
;
A
#
# COMPACT_ATOMS: atom_id res chain seq x y z
N MET A 1 -9.69 -12.75 10.24
CA MET A 1 -9.47 -11.84 11.39
C MET A 1 -10.76 -11.66 12.20
N LEU A 2 -11.85 -11.12 11.68
CA LEU A 2 -13.12 -10.90 12.42
C LEU A 2 -13.70 -12.17 13.08
N ASP A 3 -13.57 -13.33 12.44
CA ASP A 3 -14.06 -14.61 13.01
C ASP A 3 -13.21 -15.08 14.21
N ARG A 4 -11.96 -14.65 14.30
CA ARG A 4 -10.97 -15.22 15.21
C ARG A 4 -10.61 -14.29 16.36
N ASP A 5 -10.60 -13.00 16.11
CA ASP A 5 -10.14 -11.99 17.05
C ASP A 5 -11.29 -11.02 17.37
N PRO A 6 -11.81 -11.05 18.61
CA PRO A 6 -12.91 -10.17 19.03
C PRO A 6 -12.52 -8.69 19.05
N ASP A 7 -11.23 -8.36 19.12
CA ASP A 7 -10.75 -6.98 19.19
C ASP A 7 -10.62 -6.33 17.81
N VAL A 8 -10.70 -7.10 16.72
CA VAL A 8 -10.69 -6.57 15.35
C VAL A 8 -12.05 -5.98 15.01
N ILE A 9 -12.08 -4.72 14.62
CA ILE A 9 -13.26 -4.00 14.16
C ILE A 9 -12.97 -3.30 12.82
N ILE A 10 -14.01 -3.10 12.01
CA ILE A 10 -13.89 -2.42 10.71
C ILE A 10 -14.91 -1.28 10.66
N PHE A 11 -14.47 -0.08 10.29
CA PHE A 11 -15.38 1.04 10.11
C PHE A 11 -14.83 2.10 9.15
N GLY A 12 -15.70 2.94 8.68
CA GLY A 12 -15.44 4.00 7.72
C GLY A 12 -16.72 4.42 7.02
N GLU A 13 -16.61 5.26 6.02
CA GLU A 13 -17.76 5.71 5.23
C GLU A 13 -18.26 4.58 4.32
N ASP A 14 -19.56 4.27 4.39
CA ASP A 14 -20.22 3.21 3.60
C ASP A 14 -19.64 1.78 3.78
N VAL A 15 -18.81 1.57 4.78
CA VAL A 15 -18.12 0.28 5.04
C VAL A 15 -19.08 -0.79 5.55
N GLY A 16 -20.10 -0.40 6.30
CA GLY A 16 -21.06 -1.29 6.96
C GLY A 16 -22.09 -1.87 5.99
N TYR A 17 -23.26 -1.25 5.91
CA TYR A 17 -24.39 -1.77 5.15
C TYR A 17 -24.10 -1.87 3.65
N PHE A 18 -23.51 -0.84 3.07
CA PHE A 18 -23.20 -0.81 1.65
C PHE A 18 -22.02 -1.72 1.26
N GLY A 19 -21.07 -1.95 2.17
CA GLY A 19 -19.91 -2.81 1.95
C GLY A 19 -18.73 -2.13 1.25
N GLY A 20 -18.62 -0.81 1.42
CA GLY A 20 -17.57 0.03 0.83
C GLY A 20 -17.86 0.43 -0.62
N VAL A 21 -17.30 1.56 -1.06
CA VAL A 21 -17.45 2.07 -2.43
C VAL A 21 -16.97 1.07 -3.48
N PHE A 22 -15.92 0.32 -3.16
CA PHE A 22 -15.38 -0.75 -4.02
C PHE A 22 -15.86 -2.15 -3.62
N ARG A 23 -16.85 -2.25 -2.73
CA ARG A 23 -17.46 -3.51 -2.27
C ARG A 23 -16.49 -4.47 -1.57
N THR A 24 -15.42 -3.95 -0.97
CA THR A 24 -14.38 -4.75 -0.31
C THR A 24 -14.83 -5.33 1.03
N THR A 25 -15.86 -4.74 1.66
CA THR A 25 -16.43 -5.16 2.94
C THR A 25 -17.84 -5.70 2.83
N ASP A 26 -18.32 -5.98 1.59
CA ASP A 26 -19.67 -6.46 1.34
C ASP A 26 -19.97 -7.75 2.15
N GLY A 27 -21.14 -7.74 2.80
CA GLY A 27 -21.62 -8.85 3.62
C GLY A 27 -20.97 -8.97 5.00
N LEU A 28 -19.89 -8.24 5.31
CA LEU A 28 -19.21 -8.35 6.60
C LEU A 28 -20.09 -7.87 7.77
N GLN A 29 -20.80 -6.75 7.62
CA GLN A 29 -21.71 -6.28 8.68
C GLN A 29 -22.83 -7.29 8.93
N LYS A 30 -23.41 -7.88 7.88
CA LYS A 30 -24.44 -8.92 8.00
C LYS A 30 -23.92 -10.13 8.76
N LYS A 31 -22.67 -10.50 8.58
CA LYS A 31 -22.04 -11.68 9.21
C LYS A 31 -21.61 -11.42 10.65
N HIS A 32 -21.04 -10.25 10.95
CA HIS A 32 -20.35 -9.96 12.22
C HIS A 32 -21.09 -8.96 13.11
N GLY A 33 -22.17 -8.36 12.62
CA GLY A 33 -22.95 -7.36 13.35
C GLY A 33 -22.43 -5.92 13.19
N ASP A 34 -23.31 -4.97 13.48
CA ASP A 34 -23.06 -3.53 13.37
C ASP A 34 -22.12 -2.98 14.46
N HIS A 35 -21.90 -3.72 15.52
CA HIS A 35 -20.92 -3.39 16.56
C HIS A 35 -19.48 -3.76 16.18
N ARG A 36 -19.28 -4.54 15.12
CA ARG A 36 -17.98 -4.97 14.63
C ARG A 36 -17.64 -4.38 13.25
N VAL A 37 -18.65 -4.11 12.43
CA VAL A 37 -18.51 -3.53 11.10
C VAL A 37 -19.59 -2.48 10.92
N PHE A 38 -19.19 -1.19 10.88
CA PHE A 38 -20.17 -0.10 10.92
C PHE A 38 -19.75 1.12 10.09
N ASP A 39 -20.75 1.88 9.73
CA ASP A 39 -20.62 3.14 8.99
C ASP A 39 -20.30 4.31 9.93
N THR A 40 -19.60 5.29 9.42
CA THR A 40 -19.32 6.56 10.11
C THR A 40 -19.91 7.73 9.33
N PRO A 41 -20.08 8.89 9.98
CA PRO A 41 -20.23 10.14 9.25
C PRO A 41 -19.02 10.40 8.34
N LEU A 42 -19.21 11.27 7.36
CA LEU A 42 -18.17 11.75 6.44
C LEU A 42 -17.24 12.70 7.20
N SER A 43 -16.24 12.15 7.87
CA SER A 43 -15.29 12.87 8.73
C SER A 43 -14.01 12.08 8.91
N GLU A 44 -13.08 12.18 7.99
CA GLU A 44 -11.85 11.39 7.98
C GLU A 44 -10.96 11.65 9.20
N GLY A 45 -10.92 12.91 9.66
CA GLY A 45 -10.27 13.27 10.92
C GLY A 45 -10.91 12.58 12.14
N GLY A 46 -12.24 12.50 12.15
CA GLY A 46 -13.01 11.79 13.19
C GLY A 46 -12.80 10.27 13.13
N ILE A 47 -12.76 9.69 11.92
CA ILE A 47 -12.47 8.27 11.72
C ILE A 47 -11.09 7.92 12.30
N ALA A 48 -10.06 8.67 11.93
CA ALA A 48 -8.70 8.44 12.40
C ALA A 48 -8.57 8.64 13.92
N ALA A 49 -9.13 9.72 14.47
CA ALA A 49 -9.10 9.98 15.91
C ALA A 49 -9.81 8.88 16.72
N THR A 50 -10.96 8.42 16.23
CA THR A 50 -11.71 7.31 16.86
C THR A 50 -10.90 6.02 16.81
N ALA A 51 -10.30 5.69 15.66
CA ALA A 51 -9.44 4.51 15.54
C ALA A 51 -8.26 4.56 16.51
N PHE A 52 -7.63 5.71 16.63
CA PHE A 52 -6.53 5.90 17.58
C PHE A 52 -6.98 5.65 19.03
N GLY A 53 -8.08 6.26 19.46
CA GLY A 53 -8.64 6.06 20.80
C GLY A 53 -9.03 4.60 21.06
N MET A 54 -9.63 3.93 20.09
CA MET A 54 -9.97 2.50 20.16
C MET A 54 -8.71 1.62 20.27
N GLY A 55 -7.68 1.93 19.51
CA GLY A 55 -6.39 1.25 19.57
C GLY A 55 -5.73 1.37 20.94
N LEU A 56 -5.74 2.57 21.54
CA LEU A 56 -5.24 2.79 22.91
C LEU A 56 -6.03 2.01 23.96
N ASN A 57 -7.29 1.71 23.68
CA ASN A 57 -8.18 0.95 24.57
C ASN A 57 -8.17 -0.57 24.30
N GLY A 58 -7.24 -1.06 23.49
CA GLY A 58 -7.00 -2.50 23.27
C GLY A 58 -7.66 -3.10 22.04
N LEU A 59 -8.41 -2.34 21.25
CA LEU A 59 -9.00 -2.82 20.00
C LEU A 59 -7.98 -2.76 18.85
N ARG A 60 -8.27 -3.48 17.76
CA ARG A 60 -7.50 -3.49 16.51
C ARG A 60 -8.35 -2.94 15.36
N PRO A 61 -8.44 -1.62 15.22
CA PRO A 61 -9.26 -1.01 14.20
C PRO A 61 -8.65 -1.16 12.81
N ILE A 62 -9.49 -1.58 11.88
CA ILE A 62 -9.26 -1.47 10.45
C ILE A 62 -10.18 -0.36 9.96
N VAL A 63 -9.63 0.75 9.53
CA VAL A 63 -10.45 1.87 9.07
C VAL A 63 -10.25 2.12 7.59
N GLU A 64 -11.32 2.50 6.90
CA GLU A 64 -11.27 2.85 5.49
C GLU A 64 -11.52 4.35 5.32
N ILE A 65 -10.58 5.01 4.62
CA ILE A 65 -10.79 6.31 3.99
C ILE A 65 -11.11 6.00 2.52
N GLN A 66 -12.25 6.48 2.02
CA GLN A 66 -12.78 6.07 0.71
C GLN A 66 -11.82 6.28 -0.46
N PHE A 67 -11.01 7.34 -0.41
CA PHE A 67 -9.96 7.65 -1.38
C PHE A 67 -8.76 8.28 -0.67
N ALA A 68 -7.56 7.96 -1.12
CA ALA A 68 -6.33 8.55 -0.59
C ALA A 68 -6.30 10.09 -0.72
N ASP A 69 -7.06 10.62 -1.66
CA ASP A 69 -7.26 12.05 -1.87
C ASP A 69 -7.94 12.74 -0.67
N TYR A 70 -8.71 12.01 0.13
CA TYR A 70 -9.47 12.50 1.28
C TYR A 70 -8.79 12.24 2.62
N ILE A 71 -7.57 11.69 2.62
CA ILE A 71 -6.85 11.37 3.87
C ILE A 71 -6.32 12.61 4.60
N PHE A 72 -6.22 13.76 3.91
CA PHE A 72 -5.57 14.95 4.47
C PHE A 72 -6.25 15.55 5.71
N PRO A 73 -7.58 15.56 5.88
CA PRO A 73 -8.21 15.95 7.13
C PRO A 73 -7.82 15.08 8.33
N ALA A 74 -7.39 13.83 8.08
CA ALA A 74 -6.91 12.90 9.09
C ALA A 74 -5.39 13.01 9.36
N TYR A 75 -4.65 13.82 8.60
CA TYR A 75 -3.19 13.86 8.60
C TYR A 75 -2.60 14.11 9.99
N ASP A 76 -3.14 15.07 10.73
CA ASP A 76 -2.68 15.39 12.09
C ASP A 76 -2.78 14.17 13.02
N GLN A 77 -3.92 13.47 13.01
CA GLN A 77 -4.15 12.28 13.83
C GLN A 77 -3.16 11.15 13.47
N ILE A 78 -2.86 11.00 12.20
CA ILE A 78 -1.94 9.98 11.71
C ILE A 78 -0.50 10.30 12.10
N VAL A 79 -0.01 11.53 11.79
CA VAL A 79 1.41 11.85 11.92
C VAL A 79 1.83 12.34 13.31
N ASN A 80 0.94 12.98 14.05
CA ASN A 80 1.24 13.54 15.37
C ASN A 80 0.79 12.63 16.51
N GLU A 81 -0.30 11.88 16.35
CA GLU A 81 -0.82 11.03 17.40
C GLU A 81 -0.43 9.55 17.19
N MET A 82 -0.96 8.89 16.15
CA MET A 82 -0.73 7.46 15.92
C MET A 82 0.76 7.11 15.76
N ALA A 83 1.48 7.84 14.90
CA ALA A 83 2.89 7.57 14.61
C ALA A 83 3.80 7.72 15.82
N LYS A 84 3.47 8.61 16.75
CA LYS A 84 4.37 9.05 17.82
C LYS A 84 4.02 8.51 19.20
N ILE A 85 2.83 7.91 19.38
CA ILE A 85 2.37 7.50 20.72
C ILE A 85 3.31 6.53 21.41
N ARG A 86 3.86 5.55 20.69
CA ARG A 86 4.82 4.59 21.25
C ARG A 86 6.06 5.30 21.82
N HIS A 87 6.63 6.23 21.06
CA HIS A 87 7.79 7.00 21.50
C HIS A 87 7.44 7.94 22.66
N ARG A 88 6.33 8.70 22.53
CA ARG A 88 5.87 9.69 23.51
C ARG A 88 5.53 9.06 24.86
N SER A 89 5.01 7.83 24.86
CA SER A 89 4.67 7.10 26.08
C SER A 89 5.81 6.24 26.65
N GLY A 90 7.01 6.28 26.04
CA GLY A 90 8.10 5.41 26.47
C GLY A 90 7.85 3.92 26.21
N GLY A 91 6.95 3.59 25.27
CA GLY A 91 6.58 2.21 24.92
C GLY A 91 5.40 1.67 25.73
N GLU A 92 4.79 2.47 26.59
CA GLU A 92 3.62 2.07 27.38
C GLU A 92 2.37 1.88 26.52
N PHE A 93 2.19 2.74 25.51
CA PHE A 93 1.10 2.67 24.56
C PHE A 93 1.58 2.45 23.13
N TRP A 94 0.73 1.87 22.31
CA TRP A 94 0.93 1.69 20.87
C TRP A 94 -0.39 1.94 20.13
N SER A 95 -0.31 2.05 18.80
CA SER A 95 -1.47 2.34 17.95
C SER A 95 -1.64 1.22 16.91
N PRO A 96 -2.34 0.12 17.23
CA PRO A 96 -2.54 -1.01 16.34
C PRO A 96 -3.64 -0.73 15.30
N VAL A 97 -3.53 0.39 14.59
CA VAL A 97 -4.49 0.85 13.60
C VAL A 97 -3.99 0.49 12.21
N THR A 98 -4.84 -0.18 11.41
CA THR A 98 -4.63 -0.34 9.97
C THR A 98 -5.58 0.58 9.24
N LEU A 99 -5.03 1.63 8.62
CA LEU A 99 -5.78 2.58 7.81
C LEU A 99 -5.65 2.18 6.34
N ARG A 100 -6.75 1.73 5.74
CA ARG A 100 -6.85 1.35 4.34
C ARG A 100 -7.36 2.51 3.50
N THR A 101 -6.79 2.69 2.33
CA THR A 101 -7.29 3.70 1.39
C THR A 101 -6.96 3.36 -0.06
N PRO A 102 -7.94 3.46 -0.97
CA PRO A 102 -7.70 3.33 -2.41
C PRO A 102 -6.88 4.51 -2.95
N ALA A 103 -5.78 4.20 -3.65
CA ALA A 103 -4.84 5.21 -4.17
C ALA A 103 -4.60 5.05 -5.68
N GLY A 104 -3.97 6.06 -6.28
CA GLY A 104 -3.60 6.06 -7.68
C GLY A 104 -4.75 6.34 -8.66
N GLY A 105 -4.44 6.38 -9.94
CA GLY A 105 -5.40 6.55 -11.03
C GLY A 105 -6.11 5.24 -11.44
N GLY A 106 -6.72 5.27 -12.63
CA GLY A 106 -7.28 4.09 -13.27
C GLY A 106 -8.80 4.04 -13.35
N ILE A 107 -9.52 4.86 -12.58
CA ILE A 107 -11.00 4.90 -12.60
C ILE A 107 -11.58 6.12 -13.32
N ARG A 108 -10.73 7.02 -13.84
CA ARG A 108 -11.11 8.29 -14.48
C ARG A 108 -11.98 9.20 -13.60
N GLY A 109 -11.75 9.21 -12.29
CA GLY A 109 -12.47 10.02 -11.29
C GLY A 109 -11.99 11.47 -11.18
N GLY A 110 -11.10 11.93 -12.07
CA GLY A 110 -10.49 13.26 -12.00
C GLY A 110 -9.44 13.37 -10.88
N HIS A 111 -9.00 14.59 -10.60
CA HIS A 111 -7.88 14.85 -9.69
C HIS A 111 -8.15 14.50 -8.22
N HIS A 112 -9.41 14.57 -7.78
CA HIS A 112 -9.80 14.20 -6.40
C HIS A 112 -9.95 12.69 -6.18
N HIS A 113 -9.66 11.87 -7.19
CA HIS A 113 -9.78 10.41 -7.11
C HIS A 113 -8.58 9.70 -7.78
N SER A 114 -7.44 10.37 -7.90
CA SER A 114 -6.31 9.83 -8.65
C SER A 114 -4.95 10.06 -7.99
N GLN A 115 -4.89 10.58 -6.76
CA GLN A 115 -3.64 10.90 -6.11
C GLN A 115 -2.94 9.67 -5.54
N SER A 116 -1.61 9.78 -5.47
CA SER A 116 -0.70 8.79 -4.88
C SER A 116 0.15 9.49 -3.80
N PRO A 117 -0.41 9.68 -2.58
CA PRO A 117 0.20 10.51 -1.54
C PRO A 117 1.17 9.75 -0.63
N GLU A 118 1.64 8.57 -1.00
CA GLU A 118 2.45 7.69 -0.15
C GLU A 118 3.69 8.37 0.42
N SER A 119 4.33 9.27 -0.33
CA SER A 119 5.56 9.95 0.11
C SER A 119 5.36 10.82 1.35
N GLN A 120 4.15 11.33 1.57
CA GLN A 120 3.83 12.13 2.76
C GLN A 120 3.83 11.30 4.04
N PHE A 121 3.50 10.02 3.93
CA PHE A 121 3.46 9.09 5.05
C PHE A 121 4.79 8.36 5.23
N THR A 122 5.52 8.09 4.15
CA THR A 122 6.87 7.49 4.23
C THR A 122 7.88 8.40 4.92
N HIS A 123 7.65 9.72 4.91
CA HIS A 123 8.47 10.70 5.63
C HIS A 123 8.23 10.72 7.15
N THR A 124 7.19 10.06 7.65
CA THR A 124 6.78 10.15 9.06
C THR A 124 7.31 8.96 9.87
N PRO A 125 8.32 9.14 10.74
CA PRO A 125 8.80 8.09 11.63
C PRO A 125 7.70 7.56 12.54
N GLY A 126 7.62 6.23 12.69
CA GLY A 126 6.62 5.54 13.49
C GLY A 126 5.46 4.95 12.68
N LEU A 127 5.28 5.36 11.42
CA LEU A 127 4.35 4.72 10.50
C LEU A 127 5.01 3.57 9.76
N LYS A 128 4.22 2.56 9.42
CA LYS A 128 4.50 1.60 8.36
C LYS A 128 3.64 1.95 7.15
N VAL A 129 4.21 1.83 5.97
CA VAL A 129 3.51 2.16 4.72
C VAL A 129 3.57 0.96 3.79
N VAL A 130 2.42 0.43 3.47
CA VAL A 130 2.22 -0.76 2.63
C VAL A 130 1.51 -0.38 1.35
N TYR A 131 1.90 -0.97 0.24
CA TYR A 131 1.27 -0.77 -1.05
C TYR A 131 1.18 -2.12 -1.78
N CYS A 132 0.02 -2.76 -1.76
CA CYS A 132 -0.17 -4.05 -2.40
C CYS A 132 -0.24 -3.93 -3.93
N SER A 133 0.08 -5.01 -4.64
CA SER A 133 0.06 -5.07 -6.12
C SER A 133 -0.82 -6.19 -6.67
N THR A 134 -1.05 -7.24 -5.89
CA THR A 134 -1.85 -8.41 -6.29
C THR A 134 -2.83 -8.81 -5.20
N PRO A 135 -3.92 -9.54 -5.51
CA PRO A 135 -4.81 -10.09 -4.49
C PRO A 135 -4.09 -11.01 -3.49
N TYR A 136 -3.09 -11.76 -3.94
CA TYR A 136 -2.26 -12.60 -3.07
C TYR A 136 -1.55 -11.76 -2.01
N ASN A 137 -0.77 -10.76 -2.43
CA ASN A 137 -0.03 -9.96 -1.45
C ASN A 137 -0.96 -9.02 -0.65
N ALA A 138 -2.06 -8.57 -1.21
CA ALA A 138 -3.05 -7.78 -0.46
C ALA A 138 -3.55 -8.54 0.78
N LYS A 139 -3.93 -9.81 0.63
CA LYS A 139 -4.39 -10.65 1.75
C LYS A 139 -3.29 -10.87 2.79
N GLY A 140 -2.11 -11.31 2.36
CA GLY A 140 -1.01 -11.61 3.30
C GLY A 140 -0.49 -10.39 4.04
N LEU A 141 -0.33 -9.26 3.33
CA LEU A 141 0.11 -7.99 3.92
C LEU A 141 -0.96 -7.37 4.83
N LEU A 142 -2.25 -7.49 4.48
CA LEU A 142 -3.33 -6.97 5.34
C LEU A 142 -3.37 -7.72 6.67
N ILE A 143 -3.24 -9.04 6.66
CA ILE A 143 -3.17 -9.82 7.91
C ILE A 143 -1.99 -9.37 8.75
N SER A 144 -0.80 -9.23 8.15
CA SER A 144 0.39 -8.74 8.86
C SER A 144 0.24 -7.31 9.38
N SER A 145 -0.49 -6.47 8.65
CA SER A 145 -0.79 -5.10 9.06
C SER A 145 -1.70 -5.05 10.28
N VAL A 146 -2.76 -5.84 10.30
CA VAL A 146 -3.71 -5.92 11.42
C VAL A 146 -3.03 -6.50 12.68
N GLU A 147 -2.09 -7.39 12.53
CA GLU A 147 -1.30 -7.97 13.64
C GLU A 147 -0.19 -7.03 14.13
N SER A 148 0.11 -5.95 13.40
CA SER A 148 1.10 -4.95 13.83
C SER A 148 0.59 -4.13 15.03
N ASN A 149 1.47 -3.88 15.99
CA ASN A 149 1.19 -2.96 17.08
C ASN A 149 1.54 -1.51 16.75
N ASP A 150 2.20 -1.26 15.62
CA ASP A 150 2.44 0.08 15.09
C ASP A 150 1.46 0.39 13.96
N PRO A 151 1.10 1.67 13.77
CA PRO A 151 0.11 2.05 12.77
C PRO A 151 0.60 1.77 11.35
N VAL A 152 -0.29 1.25 10.53
CA VAL A 152 -0.05 0.92 9.14
C VAL A 152 -0.96 1.74 8.23
N ILE A 153 -0.38 2.44 7.27
CA ILE A 153 -1.11 3.01 6.14
C ILE A 153 -1.04 2.00 5.00
N PHE A 154 -2.18 1.48 4.62
CA PHE A 154 -2.32 0.41 3.63
C PHE A 154 -2.94 0.97 2.36
N PHE A 155 -2.11 1.26 1.36
CA PHE A 155 -2.56 1.73 0.06
C PHE A 155 -2.99 0.58 -0.83
N GLU A 156 -4.15 0.74 -1.45
CA GLU A 156 -4.76 -0.21 -2.38
C GLU A 156 -4.87 0.44 -3.75
N PRO A 157 -4.14 -0.02 -4.77
CA PRO A 157 -4.18 0.61 -6.08
C PRO A 157 -5.55 0.41 -6.73
N LYS A 158 -6.28 1.48 -6.99
CA LYS A 158 -7.63 1.44 -7.59
C LYS A 158 -7.67 0.66 -8.90
N ARG A 159 -6.64 0.81 -9.72
CA ARG A 159 -6.51 0.06 -10.97
C ARG A 159 -6.51 -1.46 -10.76
N CYS A 160 -6.03 -1.93 -9.60
CA CYS A 160 -5.94 -3.35 -9.28
C CYS A 160 -7.25 -3.95 -8.74
N TYR A 161 -8.24 -3.15 -8.35
CA TYR A 161 -9.53 -3.67 -7.92
C TYR A 161 -10.33 -4.32 -9.04
N ARG A 162 -10.18 -3.78 -10.25
CA ARG A 162 -11.04 -4.10 -11.38
C ARG A 162 -10.21 -4.34 -12.64
N GLY A 163 -9.26 -5.28 -12.64
CA GLY A 163 -8.49 -5.61 -13.84
C GLY A 163 -9.31 -5.61 -15.14
N PRO A 164 -8.76 -5.76 -16.30
CA PRO A 164 -7.52 -6.50 -16.55
C PRO A 164 -6.28 -5.64 -16.38
N PHE A 165 -5.24 -6.22 -15.82
CA PHE A 165 -3.90 -5.62 -15.80
C PHE A 165 -3.26 -5.67 -17.17
N TYR A 166 -3.65 -6.66 -17.98
CA TYR A 166 -3.18 -6.90 -19.33
C TYR A 166 -4.28 -6.55 -20.32
N GLY A 167 -3.94 -5.89 -21.41
CA GLY A 167 -4.86 -5.51 -22.46
C GLY A 167 -4.83 -4.03 -22.79
N ASP A 168 -5.88 -3.53 -23.42
CA ASP A 168 -5.97 -2.13 -23.84
C ASP A 168 -5.88 -1.18 -22.62
N PRO A 169 -4.80 -0.38 -22.50
CA PRO A 169 -4.63 0.57 -21.40
C PRO A 169 -5.70 1.67 -21.38
N HIS A 170 -6.46 1.83 -22.48
CA HIS A 170 -7.56 2.79 -22.60
C HIS A 170 -8.90 2.20 -22.17
N LYS A 171 -8.99 0.88 -21.98
CA LYS A 171 -10.20 0.25 -21.49
C LYS A 171 -10.38 0.57 -19.99
N VAL A 172 -11.48 1.23 -19.68
CA VAL A 172 -11.90 1.41 -18.28
C VAL A 172 -12.58 0.12 -17.84
N PRO A 173 -12.10 -0.52 -16.77
CA PRO A 173 -12.76 -1.66 -16.19
C PRO A 173 -14.19 -1.31 -15.76
N THR A 174 -15.13 -2.20 -15.98
CA THR A 174 -16.50 -2.04 -15.49
C THR A 174 -16.60 -2.46 -14.03
N TRP A 175 -17.68 -2.12 -13.34
CA TRP A 175 -17.91 -2.54 -11.96
C TRP A 175 -18.05 -4.05 -11.78
N SER A 176 -18.30 -4.78 -12.87
CA SER A 176 -18.37 -6.26 -12.89
C SER A 176 -17.04 -6.94 -13.19
N ASP A 177 -16.04 -6.18 -13.67
CA ASP A 177 -14.74 -6.76 -13.97
C ASP A 177 -13.96 -6.98 -12.66
N HIS A 178 -13.49 -8.19 -12.44
CA HIS A 178 -12.66 -8.57 -11.32
C HIS A 178 -11.31 -9.09 -11.83
N PRO A 179 -10.19 -8.76 -11.17
CA PRO A 179 -8.91 -9.38 -11.51
C PRO A 179 -8.96 -10.87 -11.21
N GLU A 180 -8.54 -11.66 -12.18
CA GLU A 180 -8.35 -13.09 -11.97
C GLU A 180 -7.00 -13.30 -11.27
N ALA A 181 -7.03 -13.85 -10.07
CA ALA A 181 -5.83 -14.23 -9.34
C ALA A 181 -6.16 -15.35 -8.36
N GLU A 182 -5.25 -16.30 -8.26
CA GLU A 182 -5.34 -17.34 -7.26
C GLU A 182 -4.92 -16.78 -5.90
N VAL A 183 -5.83 -16.87 -4.93
CA VAL A 183 -5.56 -16.55 -3.53
C VAL A 183 -5.76 -17.81 -2.72
N PRO A 184 -4.73 -18.37 -2.08
CA PRO A 184 -4.84 -19.57 -1.30
C PRO A 184 -5.94 -19.49 -0.23
N GLU A 185 -6.65 -20.60 -0.02
CA GLU A 185 -7.52 -20.76 1.13
C GLU A 185 -6.71 -20.72 2.43
N GLY A 186 -7.36 -20.34 3.53
CA GLY A 186 -6.70 -20.24 4.83
C GLY A 186 -5.87 -18.97 4.97
N GLU A 187 -5.17 -18.89 6.09
CA GLU A 187 -4.37 -17.72 6.45
C GLU A 187 -2.91 -17.92 6.07
N TYR A 188 -2.33 -16.86 5.55
CA TYR A 188 -0.89 -16.72 5.39
C TYR A 188 -0.49 -15.25 5.63
N ARG A 189 0.76 -15.04 5.92
CA ARG A 189 1.32 -13.73 6.21
C ARG A 189 2.47 -13.43 5.26
N ILE A 190 2.52 -12.19 4.82
CA ILE A 190 3.69 -11.64 4.15
C ILE A 190 4.32 -10.66 5.13
N PRO A 191 5.56 -10.89 5.57
CA PRO A 191 6.22 -10.00 6.50
C PRO A 191 6.34 -8.58 5.96
N LEU A 192 6.01 -7.59 6.79
CA LEU A 192 6.22 -6.20 6.42
C LEU A 192 7.72 -5.91 6.33
N GLY A 193 8.14 -5.26 5.25
CA GLY A 193 9.55 -4.97 4.99
C GLY A 193 10.26 -6.01 4.11
N GLN A 194 9.53 -6.97 3.55
CA GLN A 194 10.04 -7.89 2.52
C GLN A 194 9.48 -7.52 1.15
N ALA A 195 10.38 -7.45 0.17
CA ALA A 195 10.00 -7.29 -1.23
C ALA A 195 9.77 -8.66 -1.89
N ARG A 196 9.04 -8.64 -3.00
CA ARG A 196 8.83 -9.82 -3.85
C ARG A 196 9.63 -9.68 -5.15
N MET A 197 10.45 -10.67 -5.47
CA MET A 197 11.01 -10.80 -6.80
C MET A 197 9.90 -11.27 -7.75
N ALA A 198 9.39 -10.35 -8.57
CA ALA A 198 8.32 -10.65 -9.52
C ALA A 198 8.86 -11.29 -10.81
N LEU A 199 10.02 -10.86 -11.27
CA LEU A 199 10.80 -11.45 -12.36
C LEU A 199 12.26 -11.49 -11.97
N GLU A 200 12.98 -12.52 -12.43
CA GLU A 200 14.41 -12.63 -12.29
C GLU A 200 15.10 -12.37 -13.63
N GLY A 201 16.18 -11.59 -13.61
CA GLY A 201 16.98 -11.24 -14.77
C GLY A 201 18.40 -10.82 -14.39
N SER A 202 19.15 -10.28 -15.33
CA SER A 202 20.59 -9.99 -15.14
C SER A 202 21.07 -8.66 -15.70
N GLU A 203 20.25 -7.92 -16.45
CA GLU A 203 20.70 -6.73 -17.17
C GLU A 203 20.33 -5.42 -16.48
N CYS A 204 19.22 -5.41 -15.71
CA CYS A 204 18.74 -4.22 -15.02
C CYS A 204 17.84 -4.60 -13.83
N THR A 205 17.93 -3.85 -12.74
CA THR A 205 16.99 -3.90 -11.64
C THR A 205 15.88 -2.88 -11.85
N VAL A 206 14.63 -3.34 -11.91
CA VAL A 206 13.43 -2.53 -11.98
C VAL A 206 12.72 -2.62 -10.65
N ILE A 207 12.52 -1.50 -9.97
CA ILE A 207 11.86 -1.41 -8.66
C ILE A 207 10.51 -0.73 -8.85
N SER A 208 9.45 -1.34 -8.31
CA SER A 208 8.10 -0.80 -8.44
C SER A 208 7.20 -1.21 -7.27
N TRP A 209 6.01 -0.65 -7.22
CA TRP A 209 4.94 -1.00 -6.27
C TRP A 209 3.55 -0.71 -6.84
N GLY A 210 2.54 -1.32 -6.25
CA GLY A 210 1.15 -1.12 -6.65
C GLY A 210 0.88 -1.49 -8.11
N ALA A 211 0.09 -0.69 -8.79
CA ALA A 211 -0.32 -0.95 -10.16
C ALA A 211 0.86 -0.94 -11.17
N MET A 212 1.94 -0.21 -10.85
CA MET A 212 3.08 -0.08 -11.76
C MET A 212 3.90 -1.36 -11.89
N VAL A 213 3.81 -2.28 -10.94
CA VAL A 213 4.44 -3.61 -11.05
C VAL A 213 3.97 -4.33 -12.32
N HIS A 214 2.66 -4.29 -12.59
CA HIS A 214 2.08 -4.93 -13.79
C HIS A 214 2.50 -4.24 -15.09
N VAL A 215 2.61 -2.91 -15.06
CA VAL A 215 3.10 -2.13 -16.21
C VAL A 215 4.58 -2.46 -16.51
N CYS A 216 5.40 -2.55 -15.46
CA CYS A 216 6.80 -2.93 -15.60
C CYS A 216 6.96 -4.35 -16.12
N GLU A 217 6.17 -5.30 -15.59
CA GLU A 217 6.19 -6.69 -16.04
C GLU A 217 5.90 -6.81 -17.55
N GLN A 218 4.89 -6.09 -18.03
CA GLN A 218 4.54 -6.08 -19.44
C GLN A 218 5.66 -5.42 -20.28
N ALA A 219 6.16 -4.26 -19.83
CA ALA A 219 7.23 -3.55 -20.54
C ALA A 219 8.52 -4.38 -20.64
N ILE A 220 8.89 -5.12 -19.61
CA ILE A 220 10.04 -6.02 -19.61
C ILE A 220 9.82 -7.14 -20.63
N LYS A 221 8.64 -7.77 -20.65
CA LYS A 221 8.28 -8.81 -21.62
C LYS A 221 8.36 -8.29 -23.06
N ASP A 222 7.83 -7.10 -23.31
CA ASP A 222 7.79 -6.49 -24.65
C ASP A 222 9.17 -6.03 -25.13
N SER A 223 10.03 -5.59 -24.22
CA SER A 223 11.38 -5.13 -24.55
C SER A 223 12.36 -6.26 -24.83
N GLY A 224 12.11 -7.44 -24.28
CA GLY A 224 13.00 -8.59 -24.34
C GLY A 224 14.25 -8.48 -23.45
N PHE A 225 14.38 -7.44 -22.62
CA PHE A 225 15.47 -7.31 -21.65
C PHE A 225 15.32 -8.28 -20.48
N SER A 226 16.46 -8.79 -19.99
CA SER A 226 16.51 -9.67 -18.82
C SER A 226 16.60 -8.81 -17.54
N CYS A 227 15.47 -8.47 -16.93
CA CYS A 227 15.45 -7.60 -15.76
C CYS A 227 14.99 -8.34 -14.50
N ASP A 228 15.63 -8.02 -13.36
CA ASP A 228 14.98 -8.23 -12.07
C ASP A 228 13.82 -7.23 -11.93
N LEU A 229 12.61 -7.70 -11.65
CA LEU A 229 11.50 -6.86 -11.27
C LEU A 229 11.18 -7.08 -9.79
N ILE A 230 11.39 -6.05 -9.00
CA ILE A 230 11.17 -6.07 -7.55
C ILE A 230 9.90 -5.29 -7.22
N ASP A 231 8.91 -5.99 -6.68
CA ASP A 231 7.71 -5.42 -6.08
C ASP A 231 7.96 -5.16 -4.59
N LEU A 232 8.01 -3.90 -4.20
CA LEU A 232 8.37 -3.50 -2.84
C LEU A 232 7.40 -3.98 -1.78
N GLN A 233 6.10 -4.05 -2.08
CA GLN A 233 5.03 -4.42 -1.15
C GLN A 233 4.94 -3.54 0.11
N THR A 234 6.07 -3.20 0.69
CA THR A 234 6.20 -2.30 1.85
C THR A 234 7.17 -1.18 1.52
N LEU A 235 6.72 0.06 1.62
CA LEU A 235 7.55 1.24 1.37
C LEU A 235 8.33 1.65 2.62
N VAL A 236 7.74 1.49 3.80
CA VAL A 236 8.41 1.73 5.08
C VAL A 236 7.99 0.64 6.07
N PRO A 237 8.95 -0.15 6.57
CA PRO A 237 10.33 -0.27 6.09
C PRO A 237 10.39 -0.92 4.71
N TRP A 238 11.37 -0.55 3.86
CA TRP A 238 11.59 -1.23 2.60
C TRP A 238 12.74 -2.25 2.68
N ASP A 239 12.72 -3.25 1.81
CA ASP A 239 13.69 -4.35 1.75
C ASP A 239 14.99 -3.90 1.08
N LYS A 240 15.90 -3.37 1.89
CA LYS A 240 17.20 -2.86 1.41
C LYS A 240 18.10 -3.97 0.90
N GLU A 241 18.07 -5.13 1.54
CA GLU A 241 18.97 -6.24 1.22
C GLU A 241 18.66 -6.84 -0.15
N THR A 242 17.38 -7.10 -0.43
CA THR A 242 16.96 -7.60 -1.75
C THR A 242 17.32 -6.62 -2.86
N ILE A 243 17.13 -5.32 -2.65
CA ILE A 243 17.41 -4.29 -3.65
C ILE A 243 18.91 -4.15 -3.89
N VAL A 244 19.71 -4.05 -2.82
CA VAL A 244 21.17 -3.94 -2.94
C VAL A 244 21.73 -5.16 -3.66
N GLY A 245 21.33 -6.37 -3.27
CA GLY A 245 21.81 -7.60 -3.94
C GLY A 245 21.45 -7.68 -5.41
N SER A 246 20.27 -7.20 -5.80
CA SER A 246 19.87 -7.12 -7.21
C SER A 246 20.74 -6.11 -7.99
N ILE A 247 20.98 -4.93 -7.43
CA ILE A 247 21.77 -3.88 -8.09
C ILE A 247 23.25 -4.28 -8.20
N GLU A 248 23.81 -4.93 -7.18
CA GLU A 248 25.17 -5.49 -7.24
C GLU A 248 25.33 -6.50 -8.37
N LYS A 249 24.28 -7.25 -8.67
CA LYS A 249 24.23 -8.21 -9.79
C LYS A 249 24.09 -7.54 -11.16
N THR A 250 23.21 -6.53 -11.26
CA THR A 250 22.78 -5.97 -12.56
C THR A 250 23.51 -4.68 -12.97
N GLY A 251 24.07 -3.94 -12.03
CA GLY A 251 24.76 -2.66 -12.26
C GLY A 251 23.86 -1.50 -12.68
N ARG A 252 22.57 -1.72 -12.91
CA ARG A 252 21.64 -0.71 -13.46
C ARG A 252 20.33 -0.72 -12.70
N CYS A 253 19.74 0.47 -12.50
CA CYS A 253 18.51 0.61 -11.74
C CYS A 253 17.53 1.58 -12.37
N VAL A 254 16.27 1.15 -12.48
CA VAL A 254 15.12 1.97 -12.83
C VAL A 254 14.07 1.85 -11.73
N ILE A 255 13.57 2.98 -11.22
CA ILE A 255 12.50 3.02 -10.24
C ILE A 255 11.24 3.56 -10.93
N VAL A 256 10.15 2.82 -10.87
CA VAL A 256 8.89 3.13 -11.55
C VAL A 256 7.76 3.22 -10.54
N HIS A 257 7.11 4.37 -10.49
CA HIS A 257 5.95 4.57 -9.61
C HIS A 257 4.94 5.57 -10.18
N GLU A 258 3.78 5.67 -9.56
CA GLU A 258 2.67 6.48 -10.07
C GLU A 258 2.70 7.92 -9.54
N ALA A 259 3.25 8.15 -8.35
CA ALA A 259 3.32 9.47 -7.74
C ALA A 259 4.24 10.45 -8.50
N PRO A 260 4.11 11.79 -8.25
CA PRO A 260 5.01 12.78 -8.84
C PRO A 260 6.49 12.52 -8.53
N LYS A 261 7.37 12.95 -9.44
CA LYS A 261 8.83 12.82 -9.29
C LYS A 261 9.35 13.66 -8.13
N THR A 262 8.88 14.91 -8.06
CA THR A 262 9.32 15.86 -7.03
C THR A 262 8.91 15.37 -5.66
N SER A 263 9.89 15.12 -4.80
CA SER A 263 9.72 14.62 -3.44
C SER A 263 8.93 13.29 -3.35
N GLY A 264 8.85 12.54 -4.44
CA GLY A 264 8.28 11.19 -4.43
C GLY A 264 9.21 10.19 -3.72
N PHE A 265 8.66 9.06 -3.25
CA PHE A 265 9.43 8.05 -2.53
C PHE A 265 10.57 7.44 -3.36
N GLY A 266 10.42 7.39 -4.69
CA GLY A 266 11.49 6.96 -5.60
C GLY A 266 12.75 7.83 -5.51
N ALA A 267 12.64 9.11 -5.17
CA ALA A 267 13.78 10.00 -4.98
C ALA A 267 14.57 9.62 -3.71
N GLU A 268 13.90 9.29 -2.61
CA GLU A 268 14.51 8.78 -1.38
C GLU A 268 15.22 7.44 -1.64
N MET A 269 14.56 6.54 -2.36
CA MET A 269 15.18 5.27 -2.74
C MET A 269 16.41 5.47 -3.60
N SER A 270 16.35 6.36 -4.61
CA SER A 270 17.49 6.69 -5.47
C SER A 270 18.67 7.20 -4.65
N ALA A 271 18.45 8.09 -3.69
CA ALA A 271 19.51 8.59 -2.81
C ALA A 271 20.12 7.47 -1.96
N SER A 272 19.29 6.64 -1.33
CA SER A 272 19.74 5.54 -0.49
C SER A 272 20.47 4.45 -1.28
N ILE A 273 20.02 4.14 -2.50
CA ILE A 273 20.69 3.21 -3.41
C ILE A 273 22.04 3.78 -3.87
N GLN A 274 22.09 5.06 -4.25
CA GLN A 274 23.31 5.74 -4.62
C GLN A 274 24.37 5.65 -3.54
N GLU A 275 23.98 5.83 -2.28
CA GLU A 275 24.87 5.75 -1.11
C GLU A 275 25.42 4.32 -0.90
N ARG A 276 24.60 3.30 -1.13
CA ARG A 276 24.94 1.89 -0.85
C ARG A 276 25.62 1.18 -2.00
N CYS A 277 25.20 1.50 -3.22
CA CYS A 277 25.59 0.77 -4.43
C CYS A 277 26.47 1.59 -5.39
N PHE A 278 27.04 2.73 -4.95
CA PHE A 278 27.80 3.66 -5.79
C PHE A 278 28.84 2.97 -6.69
N TYR A 279 29.62 2.05 -6.12
CA TYR A 279 30.67 1.35 -6.86
C TYR A 279 30.20 0.19 -7.74
N HIS A 280 28.92 -0.15 -7.68
CA HIS A 280 28.29 -1.19 -8.49
C HIS A 280 27.45 -0.61 -9.63
N LEU A 281 27.08 0.67 -9.54
CA LEU A 281 26.27 1.33 -10.56
C LEU A 281 27.10 1.66 -11.80
N GLU A 282 26.67 1.18 -12.95
CA GLU A 282 27.26 1.45 -14.29
C GLU A 282 26.63 2.67 -14.98
N SER A 283 25.50 3.16 -14.46
CA SER A 283 24.75 4.29 -15.02
C SER A 283 23.97 5.02 -13.93
N PRO A 284 23.51 6.26 -14.17
CA PRO A 284 22.60 6.95 -13.27
C PRO A 284 21.32 6.15 -13.05
N ILE A 285 20.78 6.19 -11.83
CA ILE A 285 19.48 5.63 -11.50
C ILE A 285 18.40 6.44 -12.22
N LEU A 286 17.52 5.79 -12.95
CA LEU A 286 16.43 6.42 -13.67
C LEU A 286 15.14 6.36 -12.85
N LEU A 287 14.42 7.48 -12.79
CA LEU A 287 13.07 7.54 -12.25
C LEU A 287 12.08 7.68 -13.40
N SER A 288 11.22 6.69 -13.57
CA SER A 288 10.13 6.68 -14.54
C SER A 288 8.80 6.78 -13.84
N LEU A 289 7.97 7.74 -14.23
CA LEU A 289 6.76 8.13 -13.50
C LEU A 289 5.61 8.32 -14.47
N ILE A 290 4.37 8.08 -13.98
CA ILE A 290 3.17 8.36 -14.77
C ILE A 290 2.81 9.85 -14.73
N HIS A 291 3.00 10.47 -13.57
CA HIS A 291 2.70 11.90 -13.37
C HIS A 291 3.98 12.72 -13.37
N ILE A 292 4.08 13.60 -14.34
CA ILE A 292 5.22 14.53 -14.51
C ILE A 292 5.00 15.74 -13.62
#